data_9c602767fd7cc1050bf2cb7f721f5495
#
_entry.id   9c602767fd7cc1050bf2cb7f721f5495
#
_cell.length_a   1.000
_cell.length_b   1.000
_cell.length_c   1.000
_cell.angle_alpha   90.00
_cell.angle_beta   90.00
_cell.angle_gamma   90.00
#
_symmetry.space_group_name_H-M   'P 1'
#
loop_
_entity.id
_entity.type
_entity.pdbx_description
1 polymer ?
#
loop_
_entity_poly.entity_id
_entity_poly.type
_entity_poly.pdbx_seq_one_letter_code
_entity_poly.pdbx_strand_id
1 'polypeptide(L)'
;SESIGYAMDKAILYGKGSAARMPLGIVTRLAQTVAPSDYPANAPAWVDLHTSNILQIGGDGVTGAEFWAELMQATGATYTRYSRGNMFWAMNSKTYAALKSKLITFTATGDIVANLFGSLPIVTGDIDVLEFMPDGDIVGGYGDLYLWTQRAGMTIEQSREVQFIQDNTVFKGKARADGQPIIPGAFVAININNTEVTTVMDFAADTANDAQL
;
A
#
# COMPACT_ATOMS: atom_id res chain seq x y z
N SER A 1 7.02 18.29 -6.69
CA SER A 1 5.77 17.80 -6.04
C SER A 1 5.59 16.30 -6.19
N GLU A 2 5.91 15.71 -7.34
CA GLU A 2 5.72 14.28 -7.63
C GLU A 2 6.49 13.37 -6.67
N SER A 3 7.76 13.65 -6.39
CA SER A 3 8.57 12.84 -5.45
C SER A 3 8.05 12.86 -4.02
N ILE A 4 7.41 13.95 -3.59
CA ILE A 4 6.78 14.03 -2.25
C ILE A 4 5.50 13.20 -2.23
N GLY A 5 4.67 13.27 -3.28
CA GLY A 5 3.48 12.41 -3.42
C GLY A 5 3.86 10.93 -3.35
N TYR A 6 4.83 10.51 -4.15
CA TYR A 6 5.37 9.15 -4.12
C TYR A 6 5.83 8.70 -2.73
N ALA A 7 6.55 9.57 -2.01
CA ALA A 7 7.01 9.25 -0.65
C ALA A 7 5.84 9.16 0.34
N MET A 8 4.80 9.98 0.17
CA MET A 8 3.59 9.93 1.00
C MET A 8 2.80 8.63 0.75
N ASP A 9 2.57 8.26 -0.51
CA ASP A 9 1.87 7.02 -0.86
C ASP A 9 2.61 5.79 -0.31
N LYS A 10 3.94 5.78 -0.45
CA LYS A 10 4.78 4.73 0.11
C LYS A 10 4.69 4.68 1.65
N ALA A 11 4.65 5.83 2.32
CA ALA A 11 4.53 5.90 3.77
C ALA A 11 3.13 5.47 4.26
N ILE A 12 2.06 5.76 3.52
CA ILE A 12 0.70 5.31 3.84
C ILE A 12 0.61 3.78 3.77
N LEU A 13 1.27 3.15 2.81
CA LEU A 13 1.22 1.70 2.65
C LEU A 13 2.22 0.97 3.55
N TYR A 14 3.47 1.44 3.65
CA TYR A 14 4.60 0.71 4.27
C TYR A 14 5.34 1.48 5.36
N GLY A 15 4.85 2.62 5.81
CA GLY A 15 5.51 3.43 6.83
C GLY A 15 5.78 2.64 8.12
N LYS A 16 6.94 2.87 8.72
CA LYS A 16 7.45 2.08 9.86
C LYS A 16 6.91 2.53 11.23
N GLY A 17 6.06 3.58 11.25
CA GLY A 17 5.46 4.11 12.48
C GLY A 17 6.32 5.10 13.24
N SER A 18 5.86 5.47 14.44
CA SER A 18 6.42 6.55 15.27
C SER A 18 7.90 6.36 15.63
N ALA A 19 8.34 5.13 15.87
CA ALA A 19 9.74 4.82 16.18
C ALA A 19 10.71 5.24 15.05
N ALA A 20 10.24 5.18 13.81
CA ALA A 20 10.99 5.62 12.62
C ALA A 20 10.61 7.04 12.18
N ARG A 21 9.85 7.79 13.00
CA ARG A 21 9.34 9.13 12.67
C ARG A 21 8.57 9.17 11.34
N MET A 22 7.81 8.13 11.07
CA MET A 22 6.98 7.94 9.89
C MET A 22 5.55 7.65 10.27
N PRO A 23 4.58 7.86 9.36
CA PRO A 23 3.23 7.30 9.51
C PRO A 23 3.28 5.79 9.71
N LEU A 24 2.29 5.23 10.38
CA LEU A 24 2.12 3.78 10.47
C LEU A 24 1.43 3.29 9.19
N GLY A 25 2.15 2.56 8.36
CA GLY A 25 1.65 2.04 7.10
C GLY A 25 0.60 0.94 7.27
N ILE A 26 -0.29 0.82 6.29
CA ILE A 26 -1.35 -0.19 6.27
C ILE A 26 -0.75 -1.59 6.40
N VAL A 27 0.17 -1.95 5.51
CA VAL A 27 0.80 -3.29 5.49
C VAL A 27 1.62 -3.53 6.75
N THR A 28 2.35 -2.52 7.21
CA THR A 28 3.11 -2.59 8.47
C THR A 28 2.21 -2.90 9.64
N ARG A 29 1.03 -2.24 9.73
CA ARG A 29 0.06 -2.52 10.82
C ARG A 29 -0.54 -3.92 10.70
N LEU A 30 -0.85 -4.40 9.51
CA LEU A 30 -1.35 -5.76 9.29
C LEU A 30 -0.31 -6.83 9.70
N ALA A 31 0.96 -6.54 9.49
CA ALA A 31 2.06 -7.45 9.84
C ALA A 31 2.40 -7.48 11.33
N GLN A 32 1.92 -6.52 12.11
CA GLN A 32 2.18 -6.47 13.56
C GLN A 32 1.33 -7.48 14.32
N THR A 33 1.94 -8.56 14.77
CA THR A 33 1.30 -9.64 15.55
C THR A 33 1.09 -9.27 17.02
N VAL A 34 1.93 -8.36 17.56
CA VAL A 34 1.88 -7.92 18.95
C VAL A 34 1.76 -6.41 19.05
N ALA A 35 1.14 -5.93 20.11
CA ALA A 35 1.05 -4.51 20.39
C ALA A 35 2.45 -3.90 20.59
N PRO A 36 2.70 -2.69 20.06
CA PRO A 36 3.92 -1.95 20.35
C PRO A 36 4.00 -1.60 21.85
N SER A 37 5.22 -1.37 22.34
CA SER A 37 5.46 -1.13 23.78
C SER A 37 4.80 0.13 24.34
N ASP A 38 4.51 1.09 23.47
CA ASP A 38 3.83 2.36 23.77
C ASP A 38 2.31 2.30 23.57
N TYR A 39 1.76 1.10 23.31
CA TYR A 39 0.31 0.93 23.14
C TYR A 39 -0.42 1.21 24.47
N PRO A 40 -1.41 2.13 24.47
CA PRO A 40 -2.05 2.55 25.70
C PRO A 40 -2.77 1.40 26.41
N ALA A 41 -2.58 1.28 27.73
CA ALA A 41 -3.20 0.20 28.52
C ALA A 41 -4.74 0.27 28.57
N ASN A 42 -5.32 1.45 28.30
CA ASN A 42 -6.77 1.67 28.22
C ASN A 42 -7.34 1.59 26.80
N ALA A 43 -6.50 1.29 25.82
CA ALA A 43 -6.94 1.09 24.44
C ALA A 43 -7.67 -0.27 24.31
N PRO A 44 -8.48 -0.46 23.24
CA PRO A 44 -9.06 -1.76 22.92
C PRO A 44 -7.99 -2.85 22.81
N ALA A 45 -8.37 -4.11 23.07
CA ALA A 45 -7.43 -5.23 22.93
C ALA A 45 -6.78 -5.23 21.52
N TRP A 46 -5.47 -5.50 21.52
CA TRP A 46 -4.73 -5.61 20.26
C TRP A 46 -5.27 -6.78 19.43
N VAL A 47 -5.53 -6.52 18.18
CA VAL A 47 -5.98 -7.55 17.23
C VAL A 47 -4.83 -7.90 16.31
N ASP A 48 -4.46 -9.18 16.29
CA ASP A 48 -3.54 -9.74 15.32
C ASP A 48 -4.29 -10.00 13.99
N LEU A 49 -3.85 -9.35 12.94
CA LEU A 49 -4.43 -9.43 11.59
C LEU A 49 -3.49 -10.10 10.58
N HIS A 50 -2.33 -10.58 11.05
CA HIS A 50 -1.31 -11.14 10.16
C HIS A 50 -1.84 -12.34 9.36
N THR A 51 -2.61 -13.22 9.98
CA THR A 51 -3.14 -14.41 9.30
C THR A 51 -4.47 -14.20 8.60
N SER A 52 -5.26 -13.22 9.04
CA SER A 52 -6.59 -12.97 8.47
C SER A 52 -6.60 -11.98 7.32
N ASN A 53 -5.67 -11.03 7.30
CA ASN A 53 -5.66 -9.91 6.37
C ASN A 53 -4.36 -9.80 5.54
N ILE A 54 -3.40 -10.73 5.72
CA ILE A 54 -2.27 -10.92 4.81
C ILE A 54 -2.44 -12.30 4.18
N LEU A 55 -2.76 -12.33 2.90
CA LEU A 55 -3.22 -13.53 2.22
C LEU A 55 -2.35 -13.86 1.01
N GLN A 56 -2.21 -15.14 0.72
CA GLN A 56 -1.52 -15.65 -0.45
C GLN A 56 -2.54 -16.43 -1.28
N ILE A 57 -2.58 -16.18 -2.57
CA ILE A 57 -3.47 -16.85 -3.52
C ILE A 57 -2.71 -17.32 -4.75
N GLY A 58 -3.33 -18.13 -5.59
CA GLY A 58 -2.71 -18.61 -6.81
C GLY A 58 -1.72 -19.75 -6.58
N GLY A 59 -2.02 -20.66 -5.65
CA GLY A 59 -1.22 -21.86 -5.39
C GLY A 59 -1.07 -22.77 -6.62
N ASP A 60 -0.22 -23.81 -6.48
CA ASP A 60 0.02 -24.76 -7.56
C ASP A 60 -1.28 -25.41 -8.03
N GLY A 61 -1.54 -25.34 -9.33
CA GLY A 61 -2.74 -25.91 -9.97
C GLY A 61 -3.97 -25.01 -9.95
N VAL A 62 -3.95 -23.87 -9.27
CA VAL A 62 -5.05 -22.91 -9.29
C VAL A 62 -5.03 -22.11 -10.60
N THR A 63 -6.05 -22.26 -11.42
CA THR A 63 -6.14 -21.60 -12.73
C THR A 63 -7.54 -21.05 -13.01
N GLY A 64 -7.60 -20.07 -13.91
CA GLY A 64 -8.86 -19.59 -14.44
C GLY A 64 -9.85 -19.11 -13.38
N ALA A 65 -11.04 -19.71 -13.36
CA ALA A 65 -12.12 -19.30 -12.47
C ALA A 65 -11.81 -19.48 -10.99
N GLU A 66 -11.01 -20.47 -10.61
CA GLU A 66 -10.63 -20.73 -9.23
C GLU A 66 -9.77 -19.60 -8.68
N PHE A 67 -8.79 -19.12 -9.46
CA PHE A 67 -7.96 -17.98 -9.08
C PHE A 67 -8.80 -16.72 -8.81
N TRP A 68 -9.77 -16.43 -9.67
CA TRP A 68 -10.65 -15.29 -9.49
C TRP A 68 -11.56 -15.45 -8.27
N ALA A 69 -12.02 -16.67 -7.99
CA ALA A 69 -12.79 -16.96 -6.80
C ALA A 69 -11.95 -16.74 -5.52
N GLU A 70 -10.70 -17.20 -5.49
CA GLU A 70 -9.77 -16.96 -4.38
C GLU A 70 -9.51 -15.45 -4.20
N LEU A 71 -9.26 -14.71 -5.28
CA LEU A 71 -9.04 -13.26 -5.21
C LEU A 71 -10.26 -12.54 -4.64
N MET A 72 -11.47 -12.88 -5.09
CA MET A 72 -12.71 -12.29 -4.57
C MET A 72 -12.92 -12.63 -3.09
N GLN A 73 -12.64 -13.86 -2.67
CA GLN A 73 -12.70 -14.23 -1.26
C GLN A 73 -11.69 -13.47 -0.42
N ALA A 74 -10.46 -13.33 -0.92
CA ALA A 74 -9.40 -12.57 -0.24
C ALA A 74 -9.76 -11.08 -0.09
N THR A 75 -10.37 -10.46 -1.10
CA THR A 75 -10.85 -9.07 -0.99
C THR A 75 -11.98 -8.93 0.02
N GLY A 76 -12.75 -9.99 0.25
CA GLY A 76 -13.81 -10.05 1.27
C GLY A 76 -13.30 -10.07 2.72
N ALA A 77 -11.99 -10.22 2.96
CA ALA A 77 -11.41 -10.14 4.30
C ALA A 77 -11.45 -8.72 4.90
N THR A 78 -11.77 -7.71 4.09
CA THR A 78 -11.90 -6.33 4.57
C THR A 78 -13.17 -6.14 5.40
N TYR A 79 -13.00 -5.55 6.60
CA TYR A 79 -14.11 -5.29 7.49
C TYR A 79 -14.74 -3.91 7.26
N THR A 80 -16.05 -3.87 7.01
CA THR A 80 -16.72 -2.68 6.46
C THR A 80 -17.65 -1.95 7.44
N ARG A 81 -17.73 -2.37 8.71
CA ARG A 81 -18.75 -1.91 9.66
C ARG A 81 -18.88 -0.37 9.79
N TYR A 82 -17.75 0.33 9.64
CA TYR A 82 -17.69 1.78 9.88
C TYR A 82 -17.37 2.59 8.63
N SER A 83 -17.16 1.94 7.48
CA SER A 83 -16.90 2.64 6.23
C SER A 83 -18.19 2.94 5.47
N ARG A 84 -18.19 4.12 4.83
CA ARG A 84 -19.17 4.53 3.83
C ARG A 84 -18.49 4.94 2.52
N GLY A 85 -17.17 4.83 2.48
CA GLY A 85 -16.35 5.20 1.33
C GLY A 85 -16.20 4.08 0.30
N ASN A 86 -15.55 4.42 -0.79
CA ASN A 86 -15.15 3.45 -1.80
C ASN A 86 -13.87 2.73 -1.35
N MET A 87 -13.73 1.50 -1.81
CA MET A 87 -12.48 0.77 -1.67
C MET A 87 -11.45 1.27 -2.69
N PHE A 88 -10.17 1.15 -2.35
CA PHE A 88 -9.07 1.30 -3.29
C PHE A 88 -8.26 0.00 -3.36
N TRP A 89 -7.55 -0.18 -4.45
CA TRP A 89 -6.65 -1.32 -4.69
C TRP A 89 -5.35 -0.81 -5.29
N ALA A 90 -4.27 -0.86 -4.51
CA ALA A 90 -2.94 -0.46 -4.94
C ALA A 90 -2.15 -1.68 -5.42
N MET A 91 -1.53 -1.59 -6.57
CA MET A 91 -0.65 -2.62 -7.14
C MET A 91 0.31 -1.98 -8.16
N ASN A 92 1.35 -2.70 -8.57
CA ASN A 92 2.21 -2.20 -9.63
C ASN A 92 1.68 -2.54 -11.03
N SER A 93 2.26 -1.95 -12.06
CA SER A 93 1.87 -2.15 -13.46
C SER A 93 2.02 -3.61 -13.92
N LYS A 94 3.05 -4.33 -13.43
CA LYS A 94 3.26 -5.75 -13.76
C LYS A 94 2.17 -6.63 -13.16
N THR A 95 1.82 -6.41 -11.90
CA THR A 95 0.74 -7.15 -11.22
C THR A 95 -0.59 -6.88 -11.91
N TYR A 96 -0.86 -5.61 -12.26
CA TYR A 96 -2.06 -5.25 -13.01
C TYR A 96 -2.13 -5.93 -14.38
N ALA A 97 -1.01 -5.95 -15.13
CA ALA A 97 -0.92 -6.65 -16.40
C ALA A 97 -1.08 -8.18 -16.25
N ALA A 98 -0.49 -8.76 -15.19
CA ALA A 98 -0.64 -10.18 -14.88
C ALA A 98 -2.10 -10.55 -14.57
N LEU A 99 -2.82 -9.73 -13.82
CA LEU A 99 -4.26 -9.92 -13.59
C LEU A 99 -5.06 -9.83 -14.89
N LYS A 100 -4.79 -8.84 -15.72
CA LYS A 100 -5.45 -8.72 -17.02
C LYS A 100 -5.15 -9.91 -17.94
N SER A 101 -3.94 -10.43 -17.94
CA SER A 101 -3.58 -11.59 -18.75
C SER A 101 -4.37 -12.85 -18.35
N LYS A 102 -4.72 -12.99 -17.07
CA LYS A 102 -5.55 -14.10 -16.58
C LYS A 102 -7.02 -14.02 -17.00
N LEU A 103 -7.48 -12.86 -17.46
CA LEU A 103 -8.84 -12.70 -18.05
C LEU A 103 -8.92 -13.15 -19.50
N ILE A 104 -7.78 -13.31 -20.18
CA ILE A 104 -7.76 -13.72 -21.57
C ILE A 104 -8.05 -15.22 -21.65
N THR A 105 -9.17 -15.57 -22.24
CA THR A 105 -9.51 -16.95 -22.56
C THR A 105 -9.52 -17.14 -24.08
N PHE A 106 -9.05 -18.29 -24.51
CA PHE A 106 -9.00 -18.67 -25.92
C PHE A 106 -10.01 -19.78 -26.20
N THR A 107 -10.62 -19.74 -27.38
CA THR A 107 -11.37 -20.89 -27.92
C THR A 107 -10.41 -22.01 -28.30
N ALA A 108 -10.95 -23.17 -28.55
CA ALA A 108 -10.18 -24.30 -29.13
C ALA A 108 -9.57 -23.97 -30.51
N THR A 109 -10.10 -22.96 -31.20
CA THR A 109 -9.62 -22.45 -32.50
C THR A 109 -8.60 -21.31 -32.35
N GLY A 110 -8.30 -20.86 -31.11
CA GLY A 110 -7.32 -19.81 -30.84
C GLY A 110 -7.87 -18.38 -30.86
N ASP A 111 -9.18 -18.20 -30.97
CA ASP A 111 -9.80 -16.88 -30.96
C ASP A 111 -9.94 -16.38 -29.49
N ILE A 112 -9.78 -15.09 -29.27
CA ILE A 112 -9.93 -14.45 -27.95
C ILE A 112 -11.43 -14.32 -27.63
N VAL A 113 -11.86 -14.93 -26.52
CA VAL A 113 -13.28 -14.90 -26.07
C VAL A 113 -13.52 -13.81 -25.03
N ALA A 114 -12.52 -13.42 -24.23
CA ALA A 114 -12.69 -12.46 -23.14
C ALA A 114 -12.47 -11.02 -23.57
N ASN A 115 -13.29 -10.12 -23.06
CA ASN A 115 -13.16 -8.69 -23.28
C ASN A 115 -11.98 -8.13 -22.47
N LEU A 116 -10.87 -7.84 -23.13
CA LEU A 116 -9.66 -7.26 -22.56
C LEU A 116 -9.86 -5.84 -21.97
N PHE A 117 -10.95 -5.19 -22.31
CA PHE A 117 -11.27 -3.83 -21.87
C PHE A 117 -12.24 -3.77 -20.68
N GLY A 118 -12.68 -4.95 -20.18
CA GLY A 118 -13.51 -5.04 -19.00
C GLY A 118 -12.76 -4.61 -17.71
N SER A 119 -13.53 -4.19 -16.70
CA SER A 119 -13.01 -4.00 -15.34
C SER A 119 -12.53 -5.33 -14.76
N LEU A 120 -11.48 -5.29 -13.93
CA LEU A 120 -11.09 -6.48 -13.18
C LEU A 120 -12.25 -6.92 -12.26
N PRO A 121 -12.49 -8.23 -12.10
CA PRO A 121 -13.50 -8.75 -11.19
C PRO A 121 -13.04 -8.64 -9.73
N ILE A 122 -12.79 -7.44 -9.28
CA ILE A 122 -12.52 -7.05 -7.90
C ILE A 122 -13.82 -6.54 -7.31
N VAL A 123 -14.05 -6.82 -6.03
CA VAL A 123 -15.36 -6.63 -5.36
C VAL A 123 -15.96 -5.24 -5.59
N THR A 124 -15.21 -4.19 -5.40
CA THR A 124 -15.56 -2.79 -5.73
C THR A 124 -14.33 -1.92 -5.50
N GLY A 125 -14.22 -0.80 -6.14
CA GLY A 125 -13.22 0.21 -5.81
C GLY A 125 -12.39 0.65 -7.02
N ASP A 126 -11.56 1.64 -6.75
CA ASP A 126 -10.64 2.22 -7.72
C ASP A 126 -9.30 1.49 -7.67
N ILE A 127 -8.64 1.36 -8.82
CA ILE A 127 -7.34 0.73 -8.94
C ILE A 127 -6.29 1.81 -9.13
N ASP A 128 -5.35 1.89 -8.17
CA ASP A 128 -4.21 2.77 -8.21
C ASP A 128 -2.95 1.99 -8.59
N VAL A 129 -2.31 2.38 -9.69
CA VAL A 129 -1.08 1.75 -10.14
C VAL A 129 0.11 2.51 -9.56
N LEU A 130 0.81 1.88 -8.61
CA LEU A 130 1.93 2.43 -7.89
C LEU A 130 3.20 1.62 -8.17
N GLU A 131 4.14 2.22 -8.86
CA GLU A 131 5.35 1.52 -9.36
C GLU A 131 6.28 0.99 -8.26
N PHE A 132 6.20 1.52 -7.03
CA PHE A 132 7.01 1.01 -5.92
C PHE A 132 6.46 -0.27 -5.30
N MET A 133 5.24 -0.66 -5.64
CA MET A 133 4.64 -1.89 -5.11
C MET A 133 5.42 -3.12 -5.60
N PRO A 134 5.64 -4.13 -4.73
CA PRO A 134 6.28 -5.38 -5.13
C PRO A 134 5.46 -6.13 -6.17
N ASP A 135 6.17 -6.92 -7.00
CA ASP A 135 5.54 -7.76 -8.00
C ASP A 135 4.65 -8.84 -7.34
N GLY A 136 3.39 -8.89 -7.75
CA GLY A 136 2.41 -9.83 -7.23
C GLY A 136 1.65 -9.34 -6.00
N ASP A 137 2.07 -8.27 -5.35
CA ASP A 137 1.38 -7.74 -4.18
C ASP A 137 0.26 -6.78 -4.56
N ILE A 138 -0.87 -6.92 -3.87
CA ILE A 138 -2.04 -6.05 -3.95
C ILE A 138 -2.39 -5.63 -2.53
N VAL A 139 -2.53 -4.35 -2.31
CA VAL A 139 -2.98 -3.80 -1.02
C VAL A 139 -4.23 -2.99 -1.25
N GLY A 140 -5.23 -3.20 -0.42
CA GLY A 140 -6.47 -2.44 -0.57
C GLY A 140 -7.33 -2.43 0.66
N GLY A 141 -8.45 -1.76 0.54
CA GLY A 141 -9.44 -1.60 1.61
C GLY A 141 -10.14 -0.26 1.55
N TYR A 142 -10.69 0.16 2.68
CA TYR A 142 -11.46 1.40 2.78
C TYR A 142 -10.55 2.55 3.20
N GLY A 143 -10.18 3.40 2.24
CA GLY A 143 -9.25 4.53 2.45
C GLY A 143 -9.73 5.55 3.48
N ASP A 144 -11.05 5.73 3.65
CA ASP A 144 -11.66 6.60 4.66
C ASP A 144 -11.39 6.15 6.11
N LEU A 145 -10.95 4.91 6.32
CA LEU A 145 -10.56 4.37 7.61
C LEU A 145 -9.05 4.46 7.90
N TYR A 146 -8.32 5.18 7.07
CA TYR A 146 -6.94 5.60 7.33
C TYR A 146 -6.93 7.08 7.75
N LEU A 147 -6.46 7.36 8.96
CA LEU A 147 -6.30 8.73 9.43
C LEU A 147 -5.03 9.32 8.87
N TRP A 148 -5.15 10.39 8.13
CA TRP A 148 -4.03 11.18 7.67
C TRP A 148 -4.09 12.59 8.25
N THR A 149 -3.03 13.02 8.90
CA THR A 149 -2.92 14.36 9.49
C THR A 149 -1.70 15.06 8.92
N GLN A 150 -1.86 16.32 8.56
CA GLN A 150 -0.79 17.17 8.05
C GLN A 150 -0.59 18.34 9.01
N ARG A 151 0.55 18.35 9.70
CA ARG A 151 0.88 19.42 10.66
C ARG A 151 1.32 20.71 9.97
N ALA A 152 2.03 20.58 8.85
CA ALA A 152 2.45 21.73 8.05
C ALA A 152 2.36 21.34 6.58
N GLY A 153 1.76 22.24 5.77
CA GLY A 153 1.74 22.08 4.33
C GLY A 153 3.16 22.02 3.75
N MET A 154 3.25 21.64 2.48
CA MET A 154 4.52 21.66 1.76
C MET A 154 5.05 23.09 1.68
N THR A 155 6.25 23.31 2.22
CA THR A 155 7.00 24.56 2.07
C THR A 155 8.22 24.31 1.20
N ILE A 156 8.48 25.21 0.26
CA ILE A 156 9.68 25.18 -0.58
C ILE A 156 10.55 26.35 -0.15
N GLU A 157 11.75 26.04 0.35
CA GLU A 157 12.76 27.01 0.72
C GLU A 157 13.87 27.00 -0.33
N GLN A 158 14.37 28.19 -0.66
CA GLN A 158 15.47 28.37 -1.60
C GLN A 158 16.69 28.90 -0.83
N SER A 159 17.86 28.33 -1.05
CA SER A 159 19.13 28.83 -0.54
C SER A 159 20.15 28.95 -1.67
N ARG A 160 20.88 30.07 -1.68
CA ARG A 160 22.01 30.32 -2.57
C ARG A 160 23.36 30.22 -1.86
N GLU A 161 23.35 30.03 -0.54
CA GLU A 161 24.56 30.07 0.30
C GLU A 161 25.20 28.68 0.44
N VAL A 162 24.40 27.61 0.40
CA VAL A 162 24.87 26.24 0.68
C VAL A 162 25.84 25.70 -0.36
N GLN A 163 25.73 26.16 -1.61
CA GLN A 163 26.63 25.78 -2.71
C GLN A 163 27.16 27.02 -3.46
N PHE A 164 27.52 28.03 -2.71
CA PHE A 164 28.00 29.33 -3.28
C PHE A 164 29.18 29.16 -4.24
N ILE A 165 30.13 28.25 -3.90
CA ILE A 165 31.33 28.02 -4.72
C ILE A 165 30.99 27.37 -6.08
N GLN A 166 29.87 26.66 -6.16
CA GLN A 166 29.41 25.94 -7.35
C GLN A 166 28.37 26.72 -8.17
N ASP A 167 28.06 27.95 -7.73
CA ASP A 167 27.02 28.83 -8.33
C ASP A 167 25.65 28.13 -8.51
N ASN A 168 25.33 27.22 -7.57
CA ASN A 168 24.08 26.47 -7.58
C ASN A 168 23.07 27.04 -6.59
N THR A 169 21.80 27.06 -7.01
CA THR A 169 20.66 27.34 -6.12
C THR A 169 20.06 26.03 -5.62
N VAL A 170 20.03 25.84 -4.30
CA VAL A 170 19.44 24.65 -3.65
C VAL A 170 18.01 24.94 -3.26
N PHE A 171 17.09 24.04 -3.67
CA PHE A 171 15.69 24.08 -3.27
C PHE A 171 15.43 22.95 -2.27
N LYS A 172 14.86 23.27 -1.10
CA LYS A 172 14.48 22.32 -0.07
C LYS A 172 12.97 22.28 0.09
N GLY A 173 12.34 21.15 -0.22
CA GLY A 173 10.95 20.91 0.08
C GLY A 173 10.80 20.28 1.47
N LYS A 174 9.88 20.79 2.30
CA LYS A 174 9.54 20.23 3.60
C LYS A 174 8.04 19.99 3.69
N ALA A 175 7.66 18.82 4.18
CA ALA A 175 6.30 18.51 4.58
C ALA A 175 6.34 17.72 5.89
N ARG A 176 5.33 17.92 6.75
CA ARG A 176 5.19 17.16 7.99
C ARG A 176 3.80 16.58 8.04
N ALA A 177 3.72 15.28 7.96
CA ALA A 177 2.49 14.54 8.00
C ALA A 177 2.66 13.32 8.90
N ASP A 178 1.55 12.82 9.42
CA ASP A 178 1.47 11.60 10.19
C ASP A 178 0.17 10.87 9.84
N GLY A 179 0.10 9.57 10.09
CA GLY A 179 -1.08 8.80 9.78
C GLY A 179 -1.03 7.40 10.35
N GLN A 180 -2.21 6.82 10.51
CA GLN A 180 -2.36 5.42 10.93
C GLN A 180 -3.72 4.88 10.53
N PRO A 181 -3.86 3.55 10.32
CA PRO A 181 -5.16 2.92 10.16
C PRO A 181 -6.00 3.05 11.43
N ILE A 182 -7.19 3.64 11.34
CA ILE A 182 -8.14 3.73 12.46
C ILE A 182 -8.72 2.34 12.75
N ILE A 183 -9.10 1.63 11.69
CA ILE A 183 -9.61 0.26 11.75
C ILE A 183 -8.74 -0.59 10.84
N PRO A 184 -7.71 -1.25 11.38
CA PRO A 184 -6.79 -2.03 10.56
C PRO A 184 -7.44 -3.18 9.79
N GLY A 185 -8.48 -3.81 10.37
CA GLY A 185 -9.25 -4.87 9.71
C GLY A 185 -10.04 -4.43 8.46
N ALA A 186 -10.09 -3.12 8.16
CA ALA A 186 -10.67 -2.60 6.92
C ALA A 186 -9.75 -2.72 5.71
N PHE A 187 -8.52 -3.19 5.91
CA PHE A 187 -7.50 -3.34 4.88
C PHE A 187 -7.06 -4.78 4.74
N VAL A 188 -6.58 -5.13 3.57
CA VAL A 188 -6.04 -6.45 3.24
C VAL A 188 -4.83 -6.31 2.34
N ALA A 189 -3.86 -7.19 2.50
CA ALA A 189 -2.71 -7.34 1.61
C ALA A 189 -2.71 -8.75 1.03
N ILE A 190 -2.60 -8.87 -0.28
CA ILE A 190 -2.75 -10.12 -1.02
C ILE A 190 -1.56 -10.29 -1.94
N ASN A 191 -0.94 -11.47 -1.97
CA ASN A 191 0.01 -11.84 -3.02
C ASN A 191 -0.64 -12.85 -3.97
N ILE A 192 -0.55 -12.56 -5.27
CA ILE A 192 -1.18 -13.37 -6.34
C ILE A 192 -0.29 -14.47 -6.92
N ASN A 193 0.94 -14.58 -6.44
CA ASN A 193 1.93 -15.55 -6.89
C ASN A 193 2.19 -16.65 -5.87
N ASN A 194 1.34 -16.79 -4.86
CA ASN A 194 1.52 -17.73 -3.74
C ASN A 194 2.87 -17.57 -3.02
N THR A 195 3.35 -16.34 -2.91
CA THR A 195 4.53 -15.98 -2.13
C THR A 195 4.15 -15.09 -0.97
N GLU A 196 5.06 -14.92 -0.01
CA GLU A 196 4.80 -14.01 1.11
C GLU A 196 4.63 -12.59 0.61
N VAL A 197 3.62 -11.90 1.16
CA VAL A 197 3.43 -10.46 0.92
C VAL A 197 4.61 -9.70 1.50
N THR A 198 5.14 -8.76 0.76
CA THR A 198 6.21 -7.89 1.23
C THR A 198 5.68 -6.94 2.31
N THR A 199 6.10 -7.15 3.55
CA THR A 199 5.63 -6.38 4.71
C THR A 199 6.58 -5.26 5.13
N VAL A 200 7.81 -5.27 4.62
CA VAL A 200 8.86 -4.29 4.95
C VAL A 200 9.40 -3.68 3.67
N MET A 201 9.46 -2.35 3.63
CA MET A 201 10.10 -1.62 2.54
C MET A 201 11.20 -0.70 3.05
N ASP A 202 12.24 -0.53 2.22
CA ASP A 202 13.29 0.43 2.49
C ASP A 202 12.86 1.83 2.06
N PHE A 203 13.13 2.79 2.94
CA PHE A 203 12.99 4.21 2.68
C PHE A 203 14.38 4.81 2.52
N ALA A 204 14.50 5.85 1.68
CA ALA A 204 15.75 6.59 1.58
C ALA A 204 16.15 7.14 2.95
N ALA A 205 17.40 6.93 3.34
CA ALA A 205 17.92 7.47 4.59
C ALA A 205 17.83 9.00 4.59
N ASP A 206 17.40 9.58 5.72
CA ASP A 206 17.41 11.03 5.92
C ASP A 206 18.85 11.51 6.28
N THR A 207 19.72 11.42 5.29
CA THR A 207 21.13 11.80 5.46
C THR A 207 21.33 13.27 5.83
N ALA A 208 20.31 14.10 5.67
CA ALA A 208 20.38 15.52 6.05
C ALA A 208 20.22 15.74 7.56
N ASN A 209 19.58 14.80 8.28
CA ASN A 209 19.40 14.88 9.72
C ASN A 209 20.35 13.98 10.52
N ASP A 210 20.94 12.96 9.90
CA ASP A 210 21.89 12.05 10.55
C ASP A 210 23.25 12.72 10.88
N ALA A 211 23.54 13.86 10.27
CA ALA A 211 24.77 14.63 10.53
C ALA A 211 24.69 15.53 11.78
N GLN A 212 23.61 15.48 12.55
CA GLN A 212 23.40 16.33 13.74
C GLN A 212 23.15 15.51 15.04
N LEU A 213 23.52 14.24 15.09
CA LEU A 213 23.50 13.42 16.30
C LEU A 213 24.91 13.18 16.83
#